data_418d46fd3af8829a8b39656adb0631c2
#
_entry.id   418d46fd3af8829a8b39656adb0631c2
#
_cell.length_a   1.000
_cell.length_b   1.000
_cell.length_c   1.000
_cell.angle_alpha   90.00
_cell.angle_beta   90.00
_cell.angle_gamma   90.00
#
_symmetry.space_group_name_H-M   'P 1'
#
loop_
_entity.id
_entity.type
_entity.pdbx_description
1 polymer ?
#
loop_
_entity_poly.entity_id
_entity_poly.type
_entity_poly.pdbx_seq_one_letter_code
_entity_poly.pdbx_strand_id
1 'polypeptide(L)'
;MGIETAVLLSYAAMASAAVTVVGTIVNGQNQKEQANAQAQQALNESAYEADAYKQEADKIRRAGKSQVGEVNASLAASGVKIGEGTALELKKTVIQRSEEDALTAIMQGGRSVSAGKEQASLYGKAGDAAVTNSYFKAGATVLGAAADYKRGGWKGGA
;
A
#
# COMPACT_ATOMS: atom_id res chain seq x y z
N MET A 1 -24.77 10.77 56.06
CA MET A 1 -23.63 10.08 55.41
C MET A 1 -23.93 9.66 53.96
N GLY A 2 -24.70 10.41 53.18
CA GLY A 2 -25.05 10.03 51.80
C GLY A 2 -24.52 10.94 50.71
N ILE A 3 -23.97 12.09 51.03
CA ILE A 3 -23.58 13.11 50.03
C ILE A 3 -22.13 12.92 49.56
N GLU A 4 -21.25 12.46 50.43
CA GLU A 4 -19.84 12.28 50.10
C GLU A 4 -19.57 11.11 49.13
N THR A 5 -20.35 10.04 49.22
CA THR A 5 -20.21 8.89 48.32
C THR A 5 -20.69 9.18 46.89
N ALA A 6 -21.71 10.03 46.73
CA ALA A 6 -22.20 10.44 45.41
C ALA A 6 -21.21 11.34 44.66
N VAL A 7 -20.51 12.23 45.40
CA VAL A 7 -19.49 13.11 44.85
C VAL A 7 -18.26 12.31 44.43
N LEU A 8 -17.81 11.36 45.24
CA LEU A 8 -16.68 10.48 44.92
C LEU A 8 -16.96 9.59 43.68
N LEU A 9 -18.16 9.07 43.57
CA LEU A 9 -18.60 8.29 42.38
C LEU A 9 -18.64 9.12 41.09
N SER A 10 -19.02 10.40 41.17
CA SER A 10 -19.03 11.29 40.02
C SER A 10 -17.60 11.66 39.55
N TYR A 11 -16.65 11.85 40.45
CA TYR A 11 -15.25 12.06 40.13
C TYR A 11 -14.61 10.80 39.53
N ALA A 12 -14.92 9.61 40.00
CA ALA A 12 -14.44 8.35 39.46
C ALA A 12 -14.98 8.10 38.05
N ALA A 13 -16.25 8.43 37.78
CA ALA A 13 -16.87 8.32 36.44
C ALA A 13 -16.25 9.30 35.43
N MET A 14 -15.95 10.53 35.85
CA MET A 14 -15.25 11.51 35.00
C MET A 14 -13.80 11.10 34.69
N ALA A 15 -13.09 10.58 35.68
CA ALA A 15 -11.72 10.11 35.51
C ALA A 15 -11.67 8.91 34.56
N SER A 16 -12.62 7.95 34.65
CA SER A 16 -12.68 6.80 33.75
C SER A 16 -13.04 7.18 32.31
N ALA A 17 -13.93 8.16 32.13
CA ALA A 17 -14.29 8.68 30.82
C ALA A 17 -13.08 9.37 30.15
N ALA A 18 -12.30 10.16 30.90
CA ALA A 18 -11.12 10.82 30.38
C ALA A 18 -10.04 9.81 29.91
N VAL A 19 -9.80 8.75 30.69
CA VAL A 19 -8.84 7.68 30.33
C VAL A 19 -9.32 6.93 29.08
N THR A 20 -10.62 6.65 28.96
CA THR A 20 -11.20 5.98 27.79
C THR A 20 -11.07 6.84 26.53
N VAL A 21 -11.31 8.14 26.64
CA VAL A 21 -11.17 9.09 25.51
C VAL A 21 -9.74 9.14 25.01
N VAL A 22 -8.77 9.30 25.92
CA VAL A 22 -7.34 9.32 25.54
C VAL A 22 -6.93 7.99 24.91
N GLY A 23 -7.32 6.86 25.50
CA GLY A 23 -7.04 5.52 24.94
C GLY A 23 -7.63 5.31 23.55
N THR A 24 -8.83 5.82 23.29
CA THR A 24 -9.48 5.73 21.97
C THR A 24 -8.73 6.53 20.92
N ILE A 25 -8.28 7.75 21.24
CA ILE A 25 -7.53 8.61 20.32
C ILE A 25 -6.16 8.00 20.01
N VAL A 26 -5.44 7.56 21.07
CA VAL A 26 -4.14 6.89 20.91
C VAL A 26 -4.26 5.63 20.02
N ASN A 27 -5.30 4.84 20.22
CA ASN A 27 -5.54 3.67 19.39
C ASN A 27 -5.79 4.05 17.91
N GLY A 28 -6.53 5.11 17.64
CA GLY A 28 -6.71 5.63 16.28
C GLY A 28 -5.39 6.08 15.64
N GLN A 29 -4.51 6.74 16.41
CA GLN A 29 -3.19 7.14 15.93
C GLN A 29 -2.28 5.94 15.66
N ASN A 30 -2.26 4.95 16.54
CA ASN A 30 -1.50 3.71 16.32
C ASN A 30 -1.96 2.96 15.06
N GLN A 31 -3.27 2.91 14.82
CA GLN A 31 -3.81 2.33 13.57
C GLN A 31 -3.37 3.12 12.34
N LYS A 32 -3.31 4.45 12.41
CA LYS A 32 -2.78 5.28 11.32
C LYS A 32 -1.29 5.02 11.07
N GLU A 33 -0.49 4.89 12.11
CA GLU A 33 0.93 4.56 11.98
C GLU A 33 1.14 3.20 11.33
N GLN A 34 0.36 2.18 11.73
CA GLN A 34 0.37 0.86 11.11
C GLN A 34 -0.06 0.92 9.64
N ALA A 35 -1.11 1.68 9.32
CA ALA A 35 -1.56 1.87 7.95
C ALA A 35 -0.49 2.59 7.09
N ASN A 36 0.19 3.59 7.64
CA ASN A 36 1.29 4.26 6.96
C ASN A 36 2.49 3.32 6.72
N ALA A 37 2.82 2.46 7.69
CA ALA A 37 3.87 1.46 7.52
C ALA A 37 3.50 0.45 6.41
N GLN A 38 2.25 -0.01 6.36
CA GLN A 38 1.74 -0.87 5.29
C GLN A 38 1.76 -0.16 3.93
N ALA A 39 1.42 1.13 3.89
CA ALA A 39 1.50 1.94 2.67
C ALA A 39 2.94 2.02 2.15
N GLN A 40 3.91 2.27 3.02
CA GLN A 40 5.33 2.29 2.66
C GLN A 40 5.82 0.92 2.19
N GLN A 41 5.39 -0.14 2.85
CA GLN A 41 5.72 -1.51 2.43
C GLN A 41 5.19 -1.80 1.02
N ALA A 42 3.93 -1.46 0.72
CA ALA A 42 3.33 -1.65 -0.61
C ALA A 42 4.08 -0.85 -1.70
N LEU A 43 4.52 0.38 -1.40
CA LEU A 43 5.35 1.17 -2.32
C LEU A 43 6.71 0.54 -2.56
N ASN A 44 7.38 0.09 -1.51
CA ASN A 44 8.70 -0.55 -1.62
C ASN A 44 8.61 -1.86 -2.40
N GLU A 45 7.63 -2.71 -2.09
CA GLU A 45 7.40 -3.98 -2.77
C GLU A 45 7.15 -3.77 -4.27
N SER A 46 6.27 -2.83 -4.63
CA SER A 46 6.01 -2.50 -6.03
C SER A 46 7.22 -1.93 -6.76
N ALA A 47 8.11 -1.20 -6.08
CA ALA A 47 9.36 -0.71 -6.63
C ALA A 47 10.36 -1.86 -6.88
N TYR A 48 10.49 -2.80 -5.95
CA TYR A 48 11.31 -4.00 -6.12
C TYR A 48 10.82 -4.87 -7.28
N GLU A 49 9.51 -5.06 -7.40
CA GLU A 49 8.92 -5.78 -8.54
C GLU A 49 9.22 -5.07 -9.86
N ALA A 50 9.07 -3.76 -9.93
CA ALA A 50 9.38 -2.99 -11.13
C ALA A 50 10.85 -3.11 -11.53
N ASP A 51 11.77 -3.14 -10.58
CA ASP A 51 13.19 -3.35 -10.85
C ASP A 51 13.49 -4.79 -11.30
N ALA A 52 12.76 -5.79 -10.77
CA ALA A 52 12.83 -7.17 -11.26
C ALA A 52 12.38 -7.26 -12.73
N TYR A 53 11.30 -6.58 -13.12
CA TYR A 53 10.85 -6.52 -14.51
C TYR A 53 11.85 -5.80 -15.44
N LYS A 54 12.55 -4.76 -14.97
CA LYS A 54 13.64 -4.13 -15.75
C LYS A 54 14.79 -5.12 -15.98
N GLN A 55 15.18 -5.85 -14.95
CA GLN A 55 16.22 -6.88 -15.07
C GLN A 55 15.79 -7.99 -16.04
N GLU A 56 14.51 -8.38 -16.01
CA GLU A 56 13.95 -9.34 -16.96
C GLU A 56 13.99 -8.82 -18.40
N ALA A 57 13.60 -7.57 -18.63
CA ALA A 57 13.70 -6.92 -19.93
C ALA A 57 15.15 -6.93 -20.46
N ASP A 58 16.14 -6.68 -19.59
CA ASP A 58 17.55 -6.72 -19.96
C ASP A 58 18.03 -8.16 -20.27
N LYS A 59 17.51 -9.18 -19.58
CA LYS A 59 17.77 -10.58 -19.92
C LYS A 59 17.20 -10.95 -21.27
N ILE A 60 15.95 -10.54 -21.57
CA ILE A 60 15.28 -10.76 -22.86
C ILE A 60 16.12 -10.12 -23.99
N ARG A 61 16.57 -8.88 -23.83
CA ARG A 61 17.43 -8.20 -24.83
C ARG A 61 18.76 -8.93 -25.04
N ARG A 62 19.40 -9.40 -23.95
CA ARG A 62 20.64 -10.19 -24.08
C ARG A 62 20.39 -11.51 -24.78
N ALA A 63 19.31 -12.20 -24.48
CA ALA A 63 18.92 -13.43 -25.15
C ALA A 63 18.66 -13.19 -26.66
N GLY A 64 17.95 -12.11 -27.03
CA GLY A 64 17.74 -11.72 -28.41
C GLY A 64 19.05 -11.47 -29.15
N LYS A 65 20.03 -10.78 -28.52
CA LYS A 65 21.36 -10.59 -29.10
C LYS A 65 22.13 -11.90 -29.30
N SER A 66 22.02 -12.84 -28.34
CA SER A 66 22.61 -14.18 -28.46
C SER A 66 22.01 -14.95 -29.63
N GLN A 67 20.67 -14.94 -29.77
CA GLN A 67 19.96 -15.58 -30.89
C GLN A 67 20.40 -14.99 -32.24
N VAL A 68 20.59 -13.69 -32.34
CA VAL A 68 21.13 -13.07 -33.55
C VAL A 68 22.54 -13.58 -33.85
N GLY A 69 23.36 -13.80 -32.83
CA GLY A 69 24.69 -14.42 -32.98
C GLY A 69 24.62 -15.85 -33.49
N GLU A 70 23.73 -16.66 -32.97
CA GLU A 70 23.49 -18.03 -33.40
C GLU A 70 22.97 -18.12 -34.87
N VAL A 71 22.00 -17.24 -35.22
CA VAL A 71 21.50 -17.12 -36.59
C VAL A 71 22.64 -16.73 -37.54
N ASN A 72 23.51 -15.79 -37.15
CA ASN A 72 24.65 -15.41 -37.96
C ASN A 72 25.65 -16.56 -38.16
N ALA A 73 25.96 -17.30 -37.11
CA ALA A 73 26.87 -18.45 -37.20
C ALA A 73 26.27 -19.55 -38.09
N SER A 74 24.99 -19.85 -37.96
CA SER A 74 24.28 -20.84 -38.79
C SER A 74 24.25 -20.42 -40.27
N LEU A 75 23.94 -19.15 -40.56
CA LEU A 75 23.94 -18.63 -41.94
C LEU A 75 25.35 -18.61 -42.56
N ALA A 76 26.35 -18.26 -41.79
CA ALA A 76 27.73 -18.30 -42.23
C ALA A 76 28.21 -19.74 -42.58
N ALA A 77 27.83 -20.71 -41.73
CA ALA A 77 28.12 -22.13 -41.96
C ALA A 77 27.46 -22.70 -43.26
N SER A 78 26.28 -22.13 -43.60
CA SER A 78 25.58 -22.51 -44.86
C SER A 78 25.99 -21.71 -46.10
N GLY A 79 26.99 -20.82 -45.97
CA GLY A 79 27.52 -20.02 -47.10
C GLY A 79 26.59 -18.87 -47.54
N VAL A 80 25.58 -18.55 -46.76
CA VAL A 80 24.64 -17.45 -47.04
C VAL A 80 25.23 -16.11 -46.63
N LYS A 81 25.09 -15.08 -47.47
CA LYS A 81 25.53 -13.72 -47.09
C LYS A 81 24.69 -13.16 -45.94
N ILE A 82 25.35 -12.85 -44.83
CA ILE A 82 24.72 -12.49 -43.53
C ILE A 82 24.04 -11.11 -43.55
N GLY A 83 24.32 -10.26 -44.53
CA GLY A 83 23.87 -8.86 -44.56
C GLY A 83 22.77 -8.53 -45.55
N GLU A 84 22.25 -9.48 -46.30
CA GLU A 84 21.36 -9.24 -47.43
C GLU A 84 20.14 -10.20 -47.43
N GLY A 85 19.02 -9.75 -48.01
CA GLY A 85 17.83 -10.58 -48.25
C GLY A 85 17.20 -11.14 -46.98
N THR A 86 16.73 -12.37 -47.02
CA THR A 86 15.99 -13.08 -45.95
C THR A 86 16.81 -13.18 -44.65
N ALA A 87 18.15 -13.26 -44.73
CA ALA A 87 19.02 -13.30 -43.55
C ALA A 87 18.96 -12.02 -42.74
N LEU A 88 18.89 -10.86 -43.40
CA LEU A 88 18.72 -9.57 -42.75
C LEU A 88 17.33 -9.43 -42.12
N GLU A 89 16.29 -9.88 -42.78
CA GLU A 89 14.91 -9.84 -42.28
C GLU A 89 14.74 -10.73 -41.03
N LEU A 90 15.31 -11.93 -41.04
CA LEU A 90 15.29 -12.84 -39.91
C LEU A 90 15.90 -12.20 -38.65
N LYS A 91 17.06 -11.53 -38.80
CA LYS A 91 17.71 -10.80 -37.70
C LYS A 91 16.86 -9.66 -37.16
N LYS A 92 16.31 -8.85 -38.10
CA LYS A 92 15.39 -7.75 -37.69
C LYS A 92 14.21 -8.28 -36.90
N THR A 93 13.61 -9.37 -37.35
CA THR A 93 12.47 -10.01 -36.69
C THR A 93 12.86 -10.49 -35.26
N VAL A 94 14.02 -11.12 -35.09
CA VAL A 94 14.48 -11.57 -33.79
C VAL A 94 14.71 -10.37 -32.84
N ILE A 95 15.38 -9.31 -33.33
CA ILE A 95 15.60 -8.10 -32.53
C ILE A 95 14.27 -7.44 -32.17
N GLN A 96 13.38 -7.27 -33.14
CA GLN A 96 12.09 -6.63 -32.92
C GLN A 96 11.24 -7.39 -31.90
N ARG A 97 11.13 -8.71 -32.01
CA ARG A 97 10.41 -9.52 -31.02
C ARG A 97 11.01 -9.43 -29.62
N SER A 98 12.36 -9.46 -29.51
CA SER A 98 13.00 -9.33 -28.20
C SER A 98 12.80 -7.94 -27.59
N GLU A 99 12.72 -6.87 -28.39
CA GLU A 99 12.39 -5.54 -27.88
C GLU A 99 10.91 -5.41 -27.51
N GLU A 100 9.99 -6.01 -28.25
CA GLU A 100 8.56 -6.07 -27.92
C GLU A 100 8.34 -6.82 -26.60
N ASP A 101 8.99 -7.98 -26.40
CA ASP A 101 8.92 -8.75 -25.16
C ASP A 101 9.54 -7.99 -23.99
N ALA A 102 10.69 -7.34 -24.19
CA ALA A 102 11.34 -6.50 -23.17
C ALA A 102 10.47 -5.30 -22.79
N LEU A 103 9.82 -4.66 -23.77
CA LEU A 103 8.87 -3.56 -23.51
C LEU A 103 7.67 -4.05 -22.70
N THR A 104 7.15 -5.23 -23.02
CA THR A 104 6.06 -5.84 -22.27
C THR A 104 6.43 -6.06 -20.80
N ALA A 105 7.63 -6.55 -20.53
CA ALA A 105 8.14 -6.69 -19.16
C ALA A 105 8.22 -5.32 -18.44
N ILE A 106 8.76 -4.28 -19.09
CA ILE A 106 8.82 -2.93 -18.53
C ILE A 106 7.41 -2.38 -18.24
N MET A 107 6.44 -2.61 -19.12
CA MET A 107 5.06 -2.19 -18.90
C MET A 107 4.41 -2.92 -17.72
N GLN A 108 4.72 -4.20 -17.49
CA GLN A 108 4.27 -4.94 -16.32
C GLN A 108 4.83 -4.33 -15.03
N GLY A 109 6.12 -3.98 -15.01
CA GLY A 109 6.73 -3.25 -13.91
C GLY A 109 6.05 -1.90 -13.62
N GLY A 110 5.69 -1.15 -14.68
CA GLY A 110 4.92 0.09 -14.55
C GLY A 110 3.53 -0.12 -13.92
N ARG A 111 2.85 -1.21 -14.29
CA ARG A 111 1.56 -1.59 -13.68
C ARG A 111 1.70 -1.97 -12.21
N SER A 112 2.75 -2.70 -11.84
CA SER A 112 3.05 -3.03 -10.44
C SER A 112 3.23 -1.76 -9.60
N VAL A 113 3.99 -0.78 -10.07
CA VAL A 113 4.15 0.51 -9.38
C VAL A 113 2.81 1.24 -9.23
N SER A 114 1.96 1.22 -10.26
CA SER A 114 0.65 1.86 -10.18
C SER A 114 -0.25 1.18 -9.15
N ALA A 115 -0.29 -0.16 -9.16
CA ALA A 115 -1.03 -0.95 -8.18
C ALA A 115 -0.53 -0.71 -6.74
N GLY A 116 0.79 -0.67 -6.54
CA GLY A 116 1.39 -0.34 -5.24
C GLY A 116 1.01 1.06 -4.73
N LYS A 117 0.97 2.06 -5.61
CA LYS A 117 0.51 3.41 -5.27
C LYS A 117 -0.97 3.45 -4.89
N GLU A 118 -1.81 2.74 -5.61
CA GLU A 118 -3.24 2.62 -5.29
C GLU A 118 -3.44 1.96 -3.92
N GLN A 119 -2.75 0.86 -3.67
CA GLN A 119 -2.79 0.14 -2.40
C GLN A 119 -2.28 1.02 -1.25
N ALA A 120 -1.18 1.73 -1.42
CA ALA A 120 -0.66 2.68 -0.44
C ALA A 120 -1.67 3.81 -0.15
N SER A 121 -2.35 4.33 -1.17
CA SER A 121 -3.41 5.32 -1.02
C SER A 121 -4.59 4.77 -0.21
N LEU A 122 -4.99 3.51 -0.43
CA LEU A 122 -6.06 2.86 0.34
C LEU A 122 -5.68 2.70 1.81
N TYR A 123 -4.45 2.28 2.11
CA TYR A 123 -3.95 2.22 3.49
C TYR A 123 -3.93 3.60 4.15
N GLY A 124 -3.46 4.64 3.45
CA GLY A 124 -3.48 6.01 3.95
C GLY A 124 -4.89 6.47 4.32
N LYS A 125 -5.86 6.26 3.42
CA LYS A 125 -7.27 6.57 3.68
C LYS A 125 -7.84 5.78 4.85
N ALA A 126 -7.51 4.50 4.99
CA ALA A 126 -7.93 3.67 6.11
C ALA A 126 -7.37 4.20 7.44
N GLY A 127 -6.11 4.62 7.45
CA GLY A 127 -5.47 5.25 8.61
C GLY A 127 -6.14 6.57 9.00
N ASP A 128 -6.45 7.43 8.05
CA ASP A 128 -7.15 8.70 8.29
C ASP A 128 -8.58 8.46 8.81
N ALA A 129 -9.28 7.47 8.26
CA ALA A 129 -10.60 7.06 8.72
C ALA A 129 -10.55 6.51 10.16
N ALA A 130 -9.52 5.74 10.53
CA ALA A 130 -9.32 5.24 11.88
C ALA A 130 -9.16 6.38 12.90
N VAL A 131 -8.36 7.39 12.57
CA VAL A 131 -8.19 8.59 13.41
C VAL A 131 -9.51 9.36 13.52
N THR A 132 -10.17 9.64 12.41
CA THR A 132 -11.47 10.35 12.40
C THR A 132 -12.51 9.60 13.24
N ASN A 133 -12.63 8.29 13.06
CA ASN A 133 -13.56 7.47 13.82
C ASN A 133 -13.21 7.43 15.32
N SER A 134 -11.92 7.48 15.68
CA SER A 134 -11.49 7.54 17.06
C SER A 134 -11.93 8.85 17.75
N TYR A 135 -11.86 9.98 17.05
CA TYR A 135 -12.38 11.25 17.56
C TYR A 135 -13.90 11.24 17.73
N PHE A 136 -14.66 10.66 16.78
CA PHE A 136 -16.11 10.50 16.93
C PHE A 136 -16.47 9.61 18.11
N LYS A 137 -15.79 8.49 18.29
CA LYS A 137 -16.02 7.60 19.44
C LYS A 137 -15.66 8.29 20.76
N ALA A 138 -14.56 9.01 20.80
CA ALA A 138 -14.17 9.79 21.96
C ALA A 138 -15.22 10.85 22.34
N GLY A 139 -15.73 11.59 21.33
CA GLY A 139 -16.82 12.56 21.53
C GLY A 139 -18.12 11.92 22.02
N ALA A 140 -18.51 10.78 21.45
CA ALA A 140 -19.68 10.03 21.89
C ALA A 140 -19.57 9.55 23.34
N THR A 141 -18.38 9.14 23.78
CA THR A 141 -18.12 8.72 25.17
C THR A 141 -18.31 9.90 26.13
N VAL A 142 -17.81 11.09 25.76
CA VAL A 142 -18.00 12.31 26.58
C VAL A 142 -19.48 12.69 26.68
N LEU A 143 -20.19 12.67 25.56
CA LEU A 143 -21.64 12.98 25.52
C LEU A 143 -22.46 11.94 26.30
N GLY A 144 -22.11 10.67 26.22
CA GLY A 144 -22.74 9.59 26.99
C GLY A 144 -22.56 9.78 28.49
N ALA A 145 -21.31 10.05 28.94
CA ALA A 145 -21.03 10.34 30.36
C ALA A 145 -21.77 11.58 30.87
N ALA A 146 -21.89 12.63 30.05
CA ALA A 146 -22.65 13.83 30.42
C ALA A 146 -24.16 13.57 30.50
N ALA A 147 -24.72 12.70 29.64
CA ALA A 147 -26.12 12.32 29.68
C ALA A 147 -26.46 11.46 30.91
N ASP A 148 -25.56 10.55 31.28
CA ASP A 148 -25.72 9.71 32.49
C ASP A 148 -25.63 10.55 33.78
N TYR A 149 -24.75 11.56 33.77
CA TYR A 149 -24.69 12.53 34.88
C TYR A 149 -26.01 13.28 35.07
N LYS A 150 -26.66 13.75 34.00
CA LYS A 150 -27.96 14.41 34.06
C LYS A 150 -29.09 13.47 34.54
N ARG A 151 -29.06 12.20 34.13
CA ARG A 151 -30.06 11.20 34.57
C ARG A 151 -29.89 10.79 36.02
N GLY A 152 -28.66 10.69 36.52
CA GLY A 152 -28.37 10.39 37.94
C GLY A 152 -28.71 11.53 38.88
N GLY A 153 -28.62 12.79 38.46
CA GLY A 153 -28.99 13.97 39.24
C GLY A 153 -30.47 14.19 39.44
N TRP A 154 -31.33 13.60 38.62
CA TRP A 154 -32.79 13.75 38.70
C TRP A 154 -33.46 12.80 39.74
N LYS A 155 -32.79 11.73 40.17
CA LYS A 155 -33.35 10.77 41.15
C LYS A 155 -33.10 11.12 42.62
N GLY A 156 -32.53 12.26 42.91
CA GLY A 156 -32.22 12.71 44.27
C GLY A 156 -33.23 13.67 44.89
N GLY A 157 -34.42 13.84 44.34
CA GLY A 157 -35.45 14.75 44.81
C GLY A 157 -36.80 14.07 45.03
N ALA A 158 -36.89 13.21 46.06
CA ALA A 158 -38.17 12.83 46.70
C ALA A 158 -37.89 12.36 48.12
#